data_6ba6f9c1ea2538ac1e7fc2dd71bd40ad
#
_entry.id   6ba6f9c1ea2538ac1e7fc2dd71bd40ad
#
_cell.length_a   1.000
_cell.length_b   1.000
_cell.length_c   1.000
_cell.angle_alpha   90.00
_cell.angle_beta   90.00
_cell.angle_gamma   90.00
#
_symmetry.space_group_name_H-M   'P 1'
#
loop_
_entity.id
_entity.type
_entity.pdbx_description
1 polymer ?
#
loop_
_entity_poly.entity_id
_entity_poly.type
_entity_poly.pdbx_seq_one_letter_code
_entity_poly.pdbx_strand_id
1 'polypeptide(L)'
;MSAVMQSSNEPLLLRSDDHGVTTLTLNRASQFNSLSDGLIDALQAALDAIATDTSVRVVVLAGAGRAFCAGHDLKEMRSHPDKAYQQALFRKCGRMMMKLVELPQPVIARVHGMAVAAGCQLVAMCDLAVAASEVKFAVSGVNLGLFCSTPAVPLSRNLPRKQAFEMLVTGEFMDASTACARGL
;
A
#
# COMPACT_ATOMS: atom_id res chain seq x y z
N MET A 1 17.11 21.08 -11.67
CA MET A 1 15.79 20.56 -11.27
C MET A 1 15.71 20.65 -9.76
N SER A 2 14.98 21.63 -9.23
CA SER A 2 14.86 21.86 -7.78
C SER A 2 14.05 20.74 -7.16
N ALA A 3 14.66 19.99 -6.24
CA ALA A 3 13.93 19.11 -5.34
C ALA A 3 13.01 20.01 -4.49
N VAL A 4 11.71 19.91 -4.69
CA VAL A 4 10.73 20.50 -3.79
C VAL A 4 10.89 19.79 -2.45
N MET A 5 11.54 20.46 -1.48
CA MET A 5 11.54 20.03 -0.10
C MET A 5 10.08 20.14 0.39
N GLN A 6 9.44 18.98 0.63
CA GLN A 6 8.16 18.99 1.32
C GLN A 6 8.35 19.69 2.67
N SER A 7 7.54 20.72 2.92
CA SER A 7 7.52 21.40 4.20
C SER A 7 7.11 20.40 5.28
N SER A 8 7.71 20.49 6.47
CA SER A 8 7.48 19.60 7.61
C SER A 8 6.03 19.63 8.16
N ASN A 9 5.10 20.22 7.45
CA ASN A 9 3.72 20.49 7.90
C ASN A 9 2.63 19.98 6.94
N GLU A 10 2.98 19.27 5.85
CA GLU A 10 1.97 18.70 4.96
C GLU A 10 1.42 17.37 5.54
N PRO A 11 0.08 17.14 5.46
CA PRO A 11 -0.49 15.89 5.93
C PRO A 11 0.07 14.69 5.15
N LEU A 12 0.36 13.58 5.86
CA LEU A 12 0.91 12.36 5.30
C LEU A 12 -0.09 11.62 4.39
N LEU A 13 -1.38 11.87 4.59
CA LEU A 13 -2.50 11.35 3.83
C LEU A 13 -3.41 12.51 3.45
N LEU A 14 -3.77 12.62 2.19
CA LEU A 14 -4.76 13.57 1.71
C LEU A 14 -6.09 12.85 1.53
N ARG A 15 -7.19 13.52 1.90
CA ARG A 15 -8.57 13.08 1.63
C ARG A 15 -9.26 14.09 0.73
N SER A 16 -9.94 13.60 -0.29
CA SER A 16 -10.82 14.39 -1.16
C SER A 16 -12.11 13.62 -1.37
N ASP A 17 -13.24 14.31 -1.17
CA ASP A 17 -14.58 13.73 -1.31
C ASP A 17 -15.28 14.40 -2.49
N ASP A 18 -15.82 13.58 -3.41
CA ASP A 18 -16.55 14.06 -4.58
C ASP A 18 -17.68 13.07 -4.94
N HIS A 19 -18.94 13.53 -4.87
CA HIS A 19 -20.14 12.77 -5.27
C HIS A 19 -20.21 11.32 -4.71
N GLY A 20 -19.77 11.13 -3.45
CA GLY A 20 -19.74 9.82 -2.79
C GLY A 20 -18.50 8.98 -3.09
N VAL A 21 -17.54 9.53 -3.82
CA VAL A 21 -16.22 8.96 -4.03
C VAL A 21 -15.23 9.63 -3.08
N THR A 22 -14.63 8.87 -2.17
CA THR A 22 -13.53 9.35 -1.31
C THR A 22 -12.21 8.89 -1.87
N THR A 23 -11.35 9.83 -2.23
CA THR A 23 -9.96 9.53 -2.62
C THR A 23 -9.03 9.77 -1.43
N LEU A 24 -8.33 8.71 -1.02
CA LEU A 24 -7.22 8.75 -0.07
C LEU A 24 -5.90 8.71 -0.84
N THR A 25 -5.10 9.77 -0.74
CA THR A 25 -3.82 9.86 -1.43
C THR A 25 -2.67 9.81 -0.44
N LEU A 26 -1.83 8.77 -0.54
CA LEU A 26 -0.56 8.68 0.20
C LEU A 26 0.31 9.86 -0.20
N ASN A 27 0.70 10.72 0.75
CA ASN A 27 1.36 11.99 0.48
C ASN A 27 2.77 12.08 1.08
N ARG A 28 3.59 11.06 0.80
CA ARG A 28 5.03 11.03 1.13
C ARG A 28 5.87 10.82 -0.13
N ALA A 29 5.62 11.63 -1.16
CA ALA A 29 6.21 11.47 -2.50
C ALA A 29 7.75 11.41 -2.49
N SER A 30 8.42 12.19 -1.64
CA SER A 30 9.89 12.20 -1.49
C SER A 30 10.45 10.89 -0.90
N GLN A 31 9.64 10.12 -0.19
CA GLN A 31 9.95 8.77 0.35
C GLN A 31 9.19 7.67 -0.40
N PHE A 32 8.77 7.91 -1.66
CA PHE A 32 8.03 6.93 -2.47
C PHE A 32 6.78 6.37 -1.77
N ASN A 33 6.12 7.20 -0.97
CA ASN A 33 4.94 6.83 -0.18
C ASN A 33 5.17 5.61 0.72
N SER A 34 6.40 5.44 1.25
CA SER A 34 6.69 4.36 2.18
C SER A 34 5.85 4.48 3.44
N LEU A 35 5.36 3.35 3.93
CA LEU A 35 4.51 3.22 5.10
C LEU A 35 5.35 3.44 6.37
N SER A 36 5.38 4.69 6.85
CA SER A 36 5.87 5.05 8.17
C SER A 36 4.80 4.75 9.22
N ASP A 37 5.18 4.72 10.48
CA ASP A 37 4.25 4.57 11.61
C ASP A 37 3.12 5.60 11.53
N GLY A 38 3.47 6.87 11.30
CA GLY A 38 2.50 7.95 11.17
C GLY A 38 1.58 7.85 9.95
N LEU A 39 2.06 7.36 8.79
CA LEU A 39 1.20 7.15 7.61
C LEU A 39 0.23 6.00 7.84
N ILE A 40 0.65 4.93 8.51
CA ILE A 40 -0.22 3.81 8.88
C ILE A 40 -1.33 4.30 9.82
N ASP A 41 -1.01 5.14 10.82
CA ASP A 41 -2.02 5.75 11.70
C ASP A 41 -3.00 6.64 10.95
N ALA A 42 -2.51 7.47 10.03
CA ALA A 42 -3.35 8.34 9.24
C ALA A 42 -4.33 7.54 8.34
N LEU A 43 -3.84 6.45 7.73
CA LEU A 43 -4.69 5.53 6.96
C LEU A 43 -5.73 4.85 7.85
N GLN A 44 -5.31 4.30 9.00
CA GLN A 44 -6.24 3.65 9.93
C GLN A 44 -7.35 4.61 10.37
N ALA A 45 -7.00 5.82 10.79
CA ALA A 45 -7.97 6.82 11.22
C ALA A 45 -8.95 7.23 10.10
N ALA A 46 -8.44 7.39 8.87
CA ALA A 46 -9.28 7.71 7.71
C ALA A 46 -10.25 6.57 7.38
N LEU A 47 -9.79 5.33 7.38
CA LEU A 47 -10.61 4.15 7.12
C LEU A 47 -11.65 3.92 8.23
N ASP A 48 -11.30 4.17 9.49
CA ASP A 48 -12.25 4.08 10.61
C ASP A 48 -13.36 5.12 10.50
N ALA A 49 -13.03 6.35 10.10
CA ALA A 49 -14.02 7.40 9.86
C ALA A 49 -14.94 7.06 8.68
N ILE A 50 -14.38 6.54 7.58
CA ILE A 50 -15.13 6.13 6.38
C ILE A 50 -16.10 4.98 6.69
N ALA A 51 -15.72 4.04 7.53
CA ALA A 51 -16.54 2.86 7.85
C ALA A 51 -17.95 3.21 8.36
N THR A 52 -18.11 4.37 8.98
CA THR A 52 -19.38 4.85 9.54
C THR A 52 -20.00 6.01 8.74
N ASP A 53 -19.31 6.48 7.71
CA ASP A 53 -19.77 7.60 6.87
C ASP A 53 -20.64 7.10 5.72
N THR A 54 -21.96 7.22 5.88
CA THR A 54 -22.94 6.77 4.88
C THR A 54 -22.96 7.62 3.60
N SER A 55 -22.30 8.77 3.57
CA SER A 55 -22.14 9.59 2.36
C SER A 55 -21.07 9.02 1.43
N VAL A 56 -20.14 8.22 1.95
CA VAL A 56 -19.10 7.56 1.16
C VAL A 56 -19.62 6.24 0.57
N ARG A 57 -19.61 6.12 -0.74
CA ARG A 57 -20.05 4.93 -1.48
C ARG A 57 -18.90 4.07 -2.01
N VAL A 58 -17.75 4.70 -2.27
CA VAL A 58 -16.55 4.02 -2.77
C VAL A 58 -15.30 4.77 -2.30
N VAL A 59 -14.23 4.02 -2.04
CA VAL A 59 -12.92 4.56 -1.66
C VAL A 59 -11.93 4.32 -2.79
N VAL A 60 -11.18 5.34 -3.18
CA VAL A 60 -10.04 5.24 -4.09
C VAL A 60 -8.76 5.45 -3.31
N LEU A 61 -7.88 4.45 -3.28
CA LEU A 61 -6.55 4.56 -2.68
C LEU A 61 -5.53 4.90 -3.76
N ALA A 62 -4.83 6.01 -3.61
CA ALA A 62 -3.88 6.54 -4.58
C ALA A 62 -2.55 6.95 -3.91
N GLY A 63 -1.54 7.27 -4.70
CA GLY A 63 -0.27 7.82 -4.23
C GLY A 63 0.09 9.13 -4.92
N ALA A 64 0.76 10.02 -4.23
CA ALA A 64 1.34 11.22 -4.80
C ALA A 64 2.73 10.95 -5.39
N GLY A 65 3.19 11.79 -6.34
CA GLY A 65 4.53 11.70 -6.93
C GLY A 65 4.69 10.53 -7.90
N ARG A 66 5.85 9.89 -7.92
CA ARG A 66 6.24 8.92 -8.95
C ARG A 66 6.03 7.44 -8.60
N ALA A 67 5.64 7.13 -7.37
CA ALA A 67 5.39 5.77 -6.92
C ALA A 67 4.02 5.69 -6.23
N PHE A 68 3.35 4.55 -6.35
CA PHE A 68 2.18 4.28 -5.53
C PHE A 68 2.60 4.09 -4.07
N CYS A 69 3.41 3.06 -3.78
CA CYS A 69 3.94 2.81 -2.44
C CYS A 69 5.13 1.83 -2.49
N ALA A 70 6.24 2.18 -1.85
CA ALA A 70 7.47 1.35 -1.82
C ALA A 70 7.50 0.32 -0.67
N GLY A 71 6.42 0.17 0.11
CA GLY A 71 6.39 -0.70 1.28
C GLY A 71 6.73 0.04 2.57
N HIS A 72 7.14 -0.68 3.62
CA HIS A 72 7.48 -0.06 4.90
C HIS A 72 8.65 0.91 4.80
N ASP A 73 8.67 1.92 5.67
CA ASP A 73 9.79 2.86 5.78
C ASP A 73 10.98 2.17 6.48
N LEU A 74 11.88 1.61 5.65
CA LEU A 74 13.05 0.88 6.14
C LEU A 74 14.01 1.76 6.94
N LYS A 75 14.03 3.08 6.68
CA LYS A 75 14.85 4.02 7.45
C LYS A 75 14.32 4.16 8.87
N GLU A 76 13.01 4.32 9.01
CA GLU A 76 12.33 4.36 10.31
C GLU A 76 12.50 3.03 11.06
N MET A 77 12.28 1.88 10.39
CA MET A 77 12.48 0.57 10.99
C MET A 77 13.92 0.37 11.51
N ARG A 78 14.92 0.83 10.76
CA ARG A 78 16.33 0.73 11.18
C ARG A 78 16.69 1.64 12.35
N SER A 79 15.99 2.77 12.51
CA SER A 79 16.17 3.66 13.67
C SER A 79 15.58 3.10 14.97
N HIS A 80 14.70 2.08 14.86
CA HIS A 80 14.06 1.40 15.99
C HIS A 80 14.29 -0.12 15.89
N PRO A 81 15.51 -0.61 16.18
CA PRO A 81 15.88 -2.01 15.93
C PRO A 81 15.30 -3.00 16.94
N ASP A 82 14.62 -2.51 17.97
CA ASP A 82 14.06 -3.37 19.01
C ASP A 82 12.87 -4.21 18.52
N LYS A 83 12.79 -5.46 19.01
CA LYS A 83 11.76 -6.40 18.63
C LYS A 83 10.35 -5.91 18.96
N ALA A 84 10.18 -5.20 20.07
CA ALA A 84 8.87 -4.76 20.53
C ALA A 84 8.29 -3.71 19.56
N TYR A 85 9.11 -2.75 19.12
CA TYR A 85 8.72 -1.78 18.10
C TYR A 85 8.34 -2.47 16.78
N GLN A 86 9.18 -3.38 16.28
CA GLN A 86 8.90 -4.09 15.04
C GLN A 86 7.59 -4.86 15.11
N GLN A 87 7.35 -5.59 16.21
CA GLN A 87 6.09 -6.30 16.41
C GLN A 87 4.88 -5.36 16.50
N ALA A 88 5.03 -4.20 17.14
CA ALA A 88 3.96 -3.20 17.23
C ALA A 88 3.64 -2.62 15.84
N LEU A 89 4.66 -2.25 15.05
CA LEU A 89 4.52 -1.73 13.70
C LEU A 89 3.80 -2.73 12.78
N PHE A 90 4.23 -3.99 12.76
CA PHE A 90 3.59 -5.02 11.94
C PHE A 90 2.15 -5.32 12.37
N ARG A 91 1.85 -5.33 13.68
CA ARG A 91 0.47 -5.47 14.17
C ARG A 91 -0.41 -4.29 13.76
N LYS A 92 0.12 -3.06 13.87
CA LYS A 92 -0.55 -1.83 13.44
C LYS A 92 -0.84 -1.87 11.93
N CYS A 93 0.16 -2.18 11.13
CA CYS A 93 0.02 -2.32 9.68
C CYS A 93 -1.01 -3.41 9.34
N GLY A 94 -0.96 -4.55 10.01
CA GLY A 94 -1.93 -5.65 9.82
C GLY A 94 -3.38 -5.21 10.09
N ARG A 95 -3.62 -4.45 11.16
CA ARG A 95 -4.97 -3.91 11.44
C ARG A 95 -5.45 -2.96 10.34
N MET A 96 -4.60 -2.04 9.92
CA MET A 96 -4.91 -1.10 8.84
C MET A 96 -5.20 -1.84 7.52
N MET A 97 -4.42 -2.87 7.18
CA MET A 97 -4.66 -3.72 6.01
C MET A 97 -5.98 -4.47 6.09
N MET A 98 -6.29 -5.05 7.26
CA MET A 98 -7.59 -5.73 7.47
C MET A 98 -8.75 -4.77 7.37
N LYS A 99 -8.58 -3.52 7.81
CA LYS A 99 -9.64 -2.51 7.71
C LYS A 99 -10.05 -2.23 6.27
N LEU A 100 -9.13 -2.31 5.29
CA LEU A 100 -9.47 -2.19 3.86
C LEU A 100 -10.46 -3.28 3.41
N VAL A 101 -10.30 -4.50 3.90
CA VAL A 101 -11.19 -5.64 3.57
C VAL A 101 -12.52 -5.59 4.33
N GLU A 102 -12.51 -4.99 5.52
CA GLU A 102 -13.66 -4.92 6.42
C GLU A 102 -14.60 -3.73 6.13
N LEU A 103 -14.16 -2.78 5.29
CA LEU A 103 -14.99 -1.64 4.92
C LEU A 103 -16.27 -2.11 4.22
N PRO A 104 -17.45 -1.53 4.54
CA PRO A 104 -18.66 -1.78 3.78
C PRO A 104 -18.63 -1.14 2.38
N GLN A 105 -17.74 -0.16 2.16
CA GLN A 105 -17.53 0.48 0.86
C GLN A 105 -16.45 -0.25 0.09
N PRO A 106 -16.63 -0.52 -1.22
CA PRO A 106 -15.58 -1.06 -2.04
C PRO A 106 -14.38 -0.12 -2.12
N VAL A 107 -13.17 -0.70 -2.09
CA VAL A 107 -11.89 0.02 -2.17
C VAL A 107 -11.21 -0.28 -3.50
N ILE A 108 -10.84 0.75 -4.23
CA ILE A 108 -10.17 0.66 -5.54
C ILE A 108 -8.75 1.21 -5.44
N ALA A 109 -7.73 0.39 -5.71
CA ALA A 109 -6.37 0.88 -5.83
C ALA A 109 -6.18 1.55 -7.20
N ARG A 110 -5.82 2.85 -7.22
CA ARG A 110 -5.41 3.61 -8.41
C ARG A 110 -3.89 3.70 -8.44
N VAL A 111 -3.27 2.82 -9.23
CA VAL A 111 -1.83 2.61 -9.24
C VAL A 111 -1.21 3.25 -10.48
N HIS A 112 -0.41 4.32 -10.31
CA HIS A 112 0.22 5.06 -11.41
C HIS A 112 1.75 4.87 -11.47
N GLY A 113 2.34 4.26 -10.46
CA GLY A 113 3.76 3.99 -10.33
C GLY A 113 4.00 2.70 -9.55
N MET A 114 5.25 2.35 -9.27
CA MET A 114 5.57 1.07 -8.63
C MET A 114 4.85 0.87 -7.30
N ALA A 115 4.43 -0.38 -7.06
CA ALA A 115 3.88 -0.87 -5.82
C ALA A 115 4.72 -2.06 -5.33
N VAL A 116 5.48 -1.89 -4.24
CA VAL A 116 6.49 -2.87 -3.80
C VAL A 116 6.26 -3.28 -2.35
N ALA A 117 6.54 -4.53 -2.02
CA ALA A 117 6.43 -5.11 -0.67
C ALA A 117 5.05 -4.83 -0.04
N ALA A 118 4.97 -4.12 1.09
CA ALA A 118 3.69 -3.71 1.69
C ALA A 118 2.87 -2.76 0.79
N GLY A 119 3.47 -2.09 -0.19
CA GLY A 119 2.75 -1.33 -1.21
C GLY A 119 2.01 -2.23 -2.20
N CYS A 120 2.61 -3.36 -2.60
CA CYS A 120 1.93 -4.40 -3.37
C CYS A 120 0.84 -5.10 -2.52
N GLN A 121 1.09 -5.27 -1.22
CA GLN A 121 0.07 -5.77 -0.29
C GLN A 121 -1.15 -4.84 -0.24
N LEU A 122 -0.96 -3.50 -0.19
CA LEU A 122 -2.07 -2.55 -0.23
C LEU A 122 -2.96 -2.76 -1.46
N VAL A 123 -2.35 -2.96 -2.64
CA VAL A 123 -3.10 -3.24 -3.87
C VAL A 123 -3.89 -4.54 -3.75
N ALA A 124 -3.24 -5.62 -3.29
CA ALA A 124 -3.86 -6.93 -3.12
C ALA A 124 -4.93 -6.99 -2.01
N MET A 125 -4.99 -5.99 -1.10
CA MET A 125 -6.02 -5.87 -0.07
C MET A 125 -7.23 -5.04 -0.53
N CYS A 126 -7.11 -4.32 -1.65
CA CYS A 126 -8.24 -3.62 -2.26
C CYS A 126 -9.14 -4.58 -3.03
N ASP A 127 -10.43 -4.23 -3.19
CA ASP A 127 -11.40 -5.04 -3.94
C ASP A 127 -11.13 -5.03 -5.44
N LEU A 128 -10.63 -3.90 -5.96
CA LEU A 128 -10.30 -3.71 -7.37
C LEU A 128 -8.99 -2.92 -7.49
N ALA A 129 -8.31 -3.10 -8.62
CA ALA A 129 -7.14 -2.31 -8.98
C ALA A 129 -7.23 -1.80 -10.41
N VAL A 130 -6.86 -0.52 -10.59
CA VAL A 130 -6.66 0.11 -11.90
C VAL A 130 -5.22 0.60 -11.95
N ALA A 131 -4.42 0.06 -12.84
CA ALA A 131 -3.01 0.38 -12.96
C ALA A 131 -2.68 0.99 -14.33
N ALA A 132 -1.77 1.96 -14.35
CA ALA A 132 -1.18 2.42 -15.61
C ALA A 132 -0.32 1.30 -16.21
N SER A 133 -0.17 1.29 -17.54
CA SER A 133 0.51 0.21 -18.28
C SER A 133 1.98 0.01 -17.88
N GLU A 134 2.65 1.08 -17.46
CA GLU A 134 4.06 1.08 -17.05
C GLU A 134 4.29 0.67 -15.60
N VAL A 135 3.24 0.42 -14.84
CA VAL A 135 3.34 0.04 -13.43
C VAL A 135 4.06 -1.31 -13.27
N LYS A 136 4.85 -1.40 -12.22
CA LYS A 136 5.52 -2.64 -11.81
C LYS A 136 5.18 -2.98 -10.36
N PHE A 137 4.90 -4.26 -10.14
CA PHE A 137 4.60 -4.84 -8.83
C PHE A 137 5.70 -5.78 -8.40
N ALA A 138 6.07 -5.79 -7.12
CA ALA A 138 7.02 -6.77 -6.58
C ALA A 138 6.82 -6.99 -5.08
N VAL A 139 7.27 -8.14 -4.58
CA VAL A 139 7.44 -8.41 -3.15
C VAL A 139 8.90 -8.79 -2.87
N SER A 140 9.76 -7.80 -3.04
CA SER A 140 11.21 -7.95 -3.15
C SER A 140 11.96 -8.06 -1.80
N GLY A 141 11.27 -8.34 -0.69
CA GLY A 141 11.90 -8.48 0.62
C GLY A 141 13.01 -9.54 0.66
N VAL A 142 12.89 -10.61 -0.13
CA VAL A 142 13.93 -11.65 -0.26
C VAL A 142 15.27 -11.10 -0.71
N ASN A 143 15.30 -10.04 -1.51
CA ASN A 143 16.52 -9.36 -1.95
C ASN A 143 17.23 -8.61 -0.79
N LEU A 144 16.52 -8.42 0.34
CA LEU A 144 17.02 -7.81 1.57
C LEU A 144 17.18 -8.84 2.70
N GLY A 145 17.03 -10.15 2.39
CA GLY A 145 17.08 -11.22 3.37
C GLY A 145 15.83 -11.36 4.23
N LEU A 146 14.69 -10.75 3.82
CA LEU A 146 13.43 -10.79 4.55
C LEU A 146 12.30 -11.32 3.67
N PHE A 147 11.71 -12.45 4.05
CA PHE A 147 10.53 -12.98 3.36
C PHE A 147 9.30 -12.08 3.61
N CYS A 148 8.60 -11.70 2.55
CA CYS A 148 7.40 -10.86 2.61
C CYS A 148 6.18 -11.64 3.12
N SER A 149 6.19 -12.07 4.40
CA SER A 149 5.17 -12.95 4.98
C SER A 149 3.78 -12.31 5.05
N THR A 150 3.68 -11.03 5.38
CA THR A 150 2.39 -10.31 5.42
C THR A 150 1.81 -10.07 4.03
N PRO A 151 2.57 -9.62 3.01
CA PRO A 151 2.09 -9.56 1.62
C PRO A 151 1.72 -10.92 1.04
N ALA A 152 2.36 -12.02 1.50
CA ALA A 152 2.06 -13.37 1.01
C ALA A 152 0.59 -13.76 1.21
N VAL A 153 -0.05 -13.28 2.28
CA VAL A 153 -1.43 -13.62 2.60
C VAL A 153 -2.41 -13.15 1.51
N PRO A 154 -2.55 -11.86 1.19
CA PRO A 154 -3.44 -11.43 0.13
C PRO A 154 -2.99 -11.86 -1.25
N LEU A 155 -1.69 -11.92 -1.54
CA LEU A 155 -1.20 -12.39 -2.83
C LEU A 155 -1.61 -13.84 -3.12
N SER A 156 -1.49 -14.74 -2.13
CA SER A 156 -1.91 -16.14 -2.30
C SER A 156 -3.42 -16.33 -2.41
N ARG A 157 -4.21 -15.30 -2.11
CA ARG A 157 -5.68 -15.31 -2.25
C ARG A 157 -6.14 -14.72 -3.58
N ASN A 158 -5.36 -13.83 -4.19
CA ASN A 158 -5.68 -13.20 -5.47
C ASN A 158 -5.02 -13.89 -6.65
N LEU A 159 -3.77 -14.35 -6.49
CA LEU A 159 -3.00 -14.99 -7.55
C LEU A 159 -3.10 -16.53 -7.48
N PRO A 160 -3.01 -17.24 -8.61
CA PRO A 160 -2.79 -18.66 -8.61
C PRO A 160 -1.55 -19.06 -7.79
N ARG A 161 -1.64 -20.14 -7.01
CA ARG A 161 -0.63 -20.52 -6.01
C ARG A 161 0.82 -20.50 -6.52
N LYS A 162 1.09 -21.03 -7.72
CA LYS A 162 2.45 -21.07 -8.28
C LYS A 162 2.97 -19.67 -8.60
N GLN A 163 2.11 -18.81 -9.11
CA GLN A 163 2.46 -17.43 -9.49
C GLN A 163 2.70 -16.56 -8.25
N ALA A 164 1.88 -16.72 -7.19
CA ALA A 164 2.12 -16.07 -5.92
C ALA A 164 3.45 -16.54 -5.31
N PHE A 165 3.75 -17.85 -5.35
CA PHE A 165 4.98 -18.40 -4.83
C PHE A 165 6.20 -17.88 -5.60
N GLU A 166 6.15 -17.90 -6.95
CA GLU A 166 7.20 -17.35 -7.82
C GLU A 166 7.53 -15.91 -7.41
N MET A 167 6.51 -15.02 -7.35
CA MET A 167 6.68 -13.63 -6.98
C MET A 167 7.31 -13.45 -5.59
N LEU A 168 6.94 -14.29 -4.63
CA LEU A 168 7.41 -14.23 -3.24
C LEU A 168 8.86 -14.70 -3.06
N VAL A 169 9.33 -15.68 -3.85
CA VAL A 169 10.66 -16.27 -3.67
C VAL A 169 11.71 -15.71 -4.62
N THR A 170 11.30 -15.14 -5.76
CA THR A 170 12.24 -14.50 -6.69
C THR A 170 12.43 -13.02 -6.37
N GLY A 171 11.40 -12.34 -5.85
CA GLY A 171 11.40 -10.89 -5.63
C GLY A 171 11.46 -10.08 -6.93
N GLU A 172 11.19 -10.72 -8.08
CA GLU A 172 11.20 -10.08 -9.39
C GLU A 172 10.01 -9.15 -9.60
N PHE A 173 10.16 -8.21 -10.50
CA PHE A 173 9.09 -7.30 -10.88
C PHE A 173 8.15 -7.96 -11.89
N MET A 174 6.86 -7.81 -11.63
CA MET A 174 5.77 -8.16 -12.53
C MET A 174 5.19 -6.88 -13.14
N ASP A 175 5.02 -6.82 -14.45
CA ASP A 175 4.39 -5.70 -15.13
C ASP A 175 2.86 -5.69 -14.98
N ALA A 176 2.23 -4.56 -15.34
CA ALA A 176 0.79 -4.37 -15.17
C ALA A 176 -0.04 -5.35 -16.00
N SER A 177 0.41 -5.71 -17.22
CA SER A 177 -0.30 -6.64 -18.10
C SER A 177 -0.31 -8.04 -17.52
N THR A 178 0.83 -8.49 -17.01
CA THR A 178 0.98 -9.78 -16.34
C THR A 178 0.19 -9.79 -15.01
N ALA A 179 0.22 -8.70 -14.25
CA ALA A 179 -0.55 -8.56 -13.01
C ALA A 179 -2.06 -8.72 -13.27
N CYS A 180 -2.57 -8.03 -14.29
CA CYS A 180 -3.97 -8.14 -14.72
C CYS A 180 -4.32 -9.58 -15.15
N ALA A 181 -3.49 -10.20 -15.97
CA ALA A 181 -3.71 -11.57 -16.45
C ALA A 181 -3.66 -12.63 -15.34
N ARG A 182 -2.92 -12.33 -14.25
CA ARG A 182 -2.77 -13.23 -13.08
C ARG A 182 -3.80 -12.95 -11.97
N GLY A 183 -4.55 -11.85 -12.04
CA GLY A 183 -5.63 -11.52 -11.12
C GLY A 183 -5.22 -10.68 -9.89
N LEU A 184 -4.11 -9.92 -9.98
CA LEU A 184 -3.71 -8.99 -8.93
C LEU A 184 -4.53 -7.71 -8.96
#